data_41c6ed54def2defdda63563485901460
#
_entry.id   41c6ed54def2defdda63563485901460
#
_cell.length_a   1.000
_cell.length_b   1.000
_cell.length_c   1.000
_cell.angle_alpha   90.00
_cell.angle_beta   90.00
_cell.angle_gamma   90.00
#
_symmetry.space_group_name_H-M   'P 1'
#
loop_
_entity.id
_entity.type
_entity.pdbx_description
1 polymer ?
#
loop_
_entity_poly.entity_id
_entity_poly.type
_entity_poly.pdbx_seq_one_letter_code
_entity_poly.pdbx_strand_id
1 'polypeptide(L)'
;PPSSFTDAKNWLNEAKRAGFATGKKPIAGSILQTSKGGGGYGHVAFVEKVNKNGSIKISEYNYNVRLGYGTRTLTKKQAAQYNYIY
;
A
#
# COMPACT_ATOMS: atom_id res chain seq x y z
N PRO A 1 -0.17 8.36 -7.22
CA PRO A 1 -0.19 7.61 -8.48
C PRO A 1 -0.98 8.36 -9.55
N PRO A 2 -0.71 8.07 -10.83
CA PRO A 2 -1.46 8.70 -11.90
C PRO A 2 -2.96 8.42 -11.82
N SER A 3 -3.78 9.38 -12.26
CA SER A 3 -5.23 9.24 -12.29
C SER A 3 -5.72 8.10 -13.21
N SER A 4 -4.83 7.60 -14.07
CA SER A 4 -5.12 6.45 -14.94
C SER A 4 -5.09 5.11 -14.20
N PHE A 5 -4.62 5.09 -12.95
CA PHE A 5 -4.63 3.86 -12.15
C PHE A 5 -6.08 3.51 -11.80
N THR A 6 -6.40 2.23 -11.89
CA THR A 6 -7.74 1.69 -11.67
C THR A 6 -7.87 1.13 -10.24
N ASP A 7 -8.49 -0.03 -10.06
CA ASP A 7 -8.65 -0.64 -8.74
C ASP A 7 -7.30 -1.00 -8.10
N ALA A 8 -7.24 -0.99 -6.79
CA ALA A 8 -6.02 -1.27 -6.02
C ALA A 8 -5.35 -2.57 -6.43
N LYS A 9 -6.12 -3.63 -6.75
CA LYS A 9 -5.57 -4.92 -7.18
C LYS A 9 -4.71 -4.84 -8.44
N ASN A 10 -4.93 -3.81 -9.27
CA ASN A 10 -4.23 -3.62 -10.53
C ASN A 10 -3.03 -2.68 -10.42
N TRP A 11 -2.89 -1.99 -9.29
CA TRP A 11 -1.88 -0.93 -9.15
C TRP A 11 -0.46 -1.41 -9.37
N LEU A 12 -0.12 -2.62 -8.93
CA LEU A 12 1.25 -3.12 -9.11
C LEU A 12 1.61 -3.23 -10.60
N ASN A 13 0.75 -3.86 -11.40
CA ASN A 13 0.99 -4.01 -12.83
C ASN A 13 0.93 -2.68 -13.58
N GLU A 14 -0.01 -1.82 -13.19
CA GLU A 14 -0.12 -0.49 -13.77
C GLU A 14 1.11 0.36 -13.49
N ALA A 15 1.64 0.28 -12.25
CA ALA A 15 2.87 0.98 -11.87
C ALA A 15 4.07 0.49 -12.68
N LYS A 16 4.20 -0.82 -12.84
CA LYS A 16 5.27 -1.40 -13.66
C LYS A 16 5.20 -0.91 -15.09
N ARG A 17 4.02 -0.91 -15.69
CA ARG A 17 3.82 -0.43 -17.07
C ARG A 17 4.11 1.06 -17.22
N ALA A 18 3.84 1.84 -16.17
CA ALA A 18 4.10 3.27 -16.17
C ALA A 18 5.57 3.61 -15.85
N GLY A 19 6.41 2.61 -15.55
CA GLY A 19 7.83 2.81 -15.30
C GLY A 19 8.20 3.07 -13.85
N PHE A 20 7.27 2.89 -12.90
CA PHE A 20 7.59 3.01 -11.48
C PHE A 20 8.36 1.79 -10.99
N ALA A 21 9.34 2.03 -10.12
CA ALA A 21 10.01 0.94 -9.41
C ALA A 21 9.06 0.30 -8.40
N THR A 22 9.15 -1.02 -8.25
CA THR A 22 8.32 -1.78 -7.31
C THR A 22 9.18 -2.80 -6.58
N GLY A 23 8.71 -3.30 -5.45
CA GLY A 23 9.43 -4.31 -4.70
C GLY A 23 8.66 -4.79 -3.48
N LYS A 24 9.37 -5.48 -2.60
CA LYS A 24 8.81 -6.07 -1.38
C LYS A 24 9.28 -5.37 -0.11
N LYS A 25 10.16 -4.39 -0.22
CA LYS A 25 10.70 -3.66 0.92
C LYS A 25 9.91 -2.36 1.15
N PRO A 26 9.32 -2.16 2.33
CA PRO A 26 8.65 -0.90 2.63
C PRO A 26 9.67 0.24 2.76
N ILE A 27 9.31 1.37 2.17
CA ILE A 27 10.12 2.60 2.23
C ILE A 27 9.14 3.73 2.57
N ALA A 28 9.53 4.62 3.47
CA ALA A 28 8.71 5.80 3.78
C ALA A 28 8.45 6.59 2.49
N GLY A 29 7.20 6.97 2.27
CA GLY A 29 6.77 7.64 1.05
C GLY A 29 6.33 6.70 -0.07
N SER A 30 6.52 5.39 0.08
CA SER A 30 6.04 4.41 -0.92
C SER A 30 4.56 4.09 -0.73
N ILE A 31 3.97 3.44 -1.73
CA ILE A 31 2.61 2.94 -1.70
C ILE A 31 2.65 1.45 -1.39
N LEU A 32 1.99 1.04 -0.31
CA LEU A 32 1.75 -0.35 0.02
C LEU A 32 0.59 -0.85 -0.84
N GLN A 33 0.71 -2.04 -1.40
CA GLN A 33 -0.30 -2.59 -2.30
C GLN A 33 -0.49 -4.09 -2.06
N THR A 34 -1.74 -4.53 -2.14
CA THR A 34 -2.07 -5.95 -2.22
C THR A 34 -3.25 -6.15 -3.18
N SER A 35 -3.26 -7.28 -3.84
CA SER A 35 -4.38 -7.68 -4.70
C SER A 35 -5.50 -8.33 -3.89
N LYS A 36 -5.25 -8.62 -2.61
CA LYS A 36 -6.20 -9.28 -1.70
C LYS A 36 -6.97 -8.24 -0.89
N GLY A 37 -8.13 -8.64 -0.38
CA GLY A 37 -8.94 -7.77 0.48
C GLY A 37 -9.75 -6.74 -0.29
N GLY A 38 -10.33 -5.78 0.44
CA GLY A 38 -11.13 -4.72 -0.16
C GLY A 38 -12.35 -5.22 -0.93
N GLY A 39 -12.94 -6.37 -0.55
CA GLY A 39 -14.05 -6.94 -1.27
C GLY A 39 -13.69 -7.45 -2.67
N GLY A 40 -12.43 -7.83 -2.89
CA GLY A 40 -11.93 -8.29 -4.19
C GLY A 40 -11.29 -7.20 -5.04
N TYR A 41 -11.30 -5.94 -4.58
CA TYR A 41 -10.70 -4.81 -5.30
C TYR A 41 -9.24 -4.58 -4.93
N GLY A 42 -8.72 -5.32 -3.94
CA GLY A 42 -7.39 -5.10 -3.41
C GLY A 42 -7.35 -3.94 -2.42
N HIS A 43 -6.14 -3.54 -2.01
CA HIS A 43 -5.97 -2.46 -1.05
C HIS A 43 -4.67 -1.71 -1.33
N VAL A 44 -4.68 -0.41 -1.12
CA VAL A 44 -3.49 0.44 -1.17
C VAL A 44 -3.46 1.34 0.05
N ALA A 45 -2.26 1.68 0.48
CA ALA A 45 -2.02 2.57 1.60
C ALA A 45 -0.72 3.33 1.39
N PHE A 46 -0.55 4.42 2.12
CA PHE A 46 0.69 5.21 2.09
C PHE A 46 1.57 4.81 3.27
N VAL A 47 2.86 4.56 3.01
CA VAL A 47 3.83 4.24 4.06
C VAL A 47 4.34 5.56 4.64
N GLU A 48 3.89 5.87 5.86
CA GLU A 48 4.27 7.09 6.56
C GLU A 48 5.65 6.99 7.19
N LYS A 49 5.98 5.83 7.75
CA LYS A 49 7.22 5.63 8.51
C LYS A 49 7.61 4.16 8.52
N VAL A 50 8.92 3.91 8.47
CA VAL A 50 9.50 2.59 8.71
C VAL A 50 10.31 2.66 10.00
N ASN A 51 9.98 1.83 10.98
CA ASN A 51 10.64 1.81 12.27
C ASN A 51 11.86 0.90 12.26
N LYS A 52 12.75 1.07 13.25
CA LYS A 52 13.99 0.30 13.34
C LYS A 52 13.74 -1.21 13.46
N ASN A 53 12.65 -1.61 14.11
CA ASN A 53 12.30 -3.03 14.25
C ASN A 53 11.63 -3.62 13.01
N GLY A 54 11.51 -2.85 11.95
CA GLY A 54 10.88 -3.29 10.69
C GLY A 54 9.38 -3.12 10.63
N SER A 55 8.72 -2.68 11.72
CA SER A 55 7.31 -2.33 11.67
C SER A 55 7.14 -1.04 10.86
N ILE A 56 5.95 -0.84 10.32
CA ILE A 56 5.65 0.35 9.52
C ILE A 56 4.35 0.99 9.97
N LYS A 57 4.29 2.32 9.88
CA LYS A 57 3.06 3.08 10.06
C LYS A 57 2.51 3.40 8.68
N ILE A 58 1.24 3.07 8.46
CA ILE A 58 0.56 3.37 7.20
C ILE A 58 -0.64 4.27 7.45
N SER A 59 -1.01 5.03 6.43
CA SER A 59 -2.26 5.77 6.38
C SER A 59 -3.07 5.26 5.20
N GLU A 60 -4.37 5.16 5.37
CA GLU A 60 -5.23 4.51 4.41
C GLU A 60 -6.66 5.05 4.46
N TYR A 61 -7.37 4.90 3.35
CA TYR A 61 -8.82 5.04 3.32
C TYR A 61 -9.46 3.68 3.54
N ASN A 62 -10.50 3.67 4.38
CA ASN A 62 -11.24 2.45 4.70
C ASN A 62 -12.73 2.73 4.48
N TYR A 63 -13.34 2.03 3.54
CA TYR A 63 -14.76 2.21 3.19
C TYR A 63 -15.71 1.93 4.33
N ASN A 64 -15.27 1.17 5.34
CA ASN A 64 -16.10 0.81 6.49
C ASN A 64 -16.10 1.87 7.59
N VAL A 65 -15.33 2.94 7.43
CA VAL A 65 -15.22 4.02 8.41
C VAL A 65 -15.70 5.31 7.76
N ARG A 66 -16.61 6.00 8.45
CA ARG A 66 -17.06 7.32 7.99
C ARG A 66 -15.86 8.26 7.87
N LEU A 67 -15.75 8.95 6.74
CA LEU A 67 -14.61 9.74 6.31
C LEU A 67 -13.41 8.90 5.85
N GLY A 68 -13.42 7.60 6.13
CA GLY A 68 -12.56 6.62 5.50
C GLY A 68 -11.06 6.68 5.78
N TYR A 69 -10.57 7.72 6.46
CA TYR A 69 -9.14 7.92 6.64
C TYR A 69 -8.68 7.47 8.03
N GLY A 70 -7.58 6.75 8.09
CA GLY A 70 -7.00 6.31 9.36
C GLY A 70 -5.55 5.90 9.23
N THR A 71 -4.94 5.62 10.36
CA THR A 71 -3.56 5.12 10.43
C THR A 71 -3.53 3.85 11.26
N ARG A 72 -2.57 2.98 10.97
CA ARG A 72 -2.27 1.80 11.79
C ARG A 72 -0.83 1.38 11.61
N THR A 73 -0.37 0.53 12.51
CA THR A 73 0.98 -0.03 12.45
C THR A 73 0.90 -1.49 12.04
N LEU A 74 1.72 -1.87 11.07
CA LEU A 74 1.89 -3.26 10.66
C LEU A 74 3.22 -3.76 11.23
N THR A 75 3.23 -5.01 11.70
CA THR A 75 4.48 -5.65 12.12
C THR A 75 5.36 -5.89 10.89
N LYS A 76 6.65 -6.14 11.14
CA LYS A 76 7.58 -6.51 10.06
C LYS A 76 7.07 -7.70 9.25
N LYS A 77 6.53 -8.71 9.92
CA LYS A 77 5.99 -9.90 9.26
C LYS A 77 4.78 -9.57 8.40
N GLN A 78 3.87 -8.73 8.89
CA GLN A 78 2.72 -8.29 8.12
C GLN A 78 3.16 -7.44 6.92
N ALA A 79 4.08 -6.51 7.13
CA ALA A 79 4.59 -5.64 6.07
C ALA A 79 5.24 -6.42 4.91
N ALA A 80 5.88 -7.55 5.23
CA ALA A 80 6.55 -8.39 4.23
C ALA A 80 5.59 -9.10 3.27
N GLN A 81 4.29 -9.10 3.57
CA GLN A 81 3.29 -9.76 2.72
C GLN A 81 2.74 -8.87 1.61
N TYR A 82 3.11 -7.61 1.61
CA TYR A 82 2.61 -6.62 0.65
C TYR A 82 3.63 -6.32 -0.44
N ASN A 83 3.14 -5.69 -1.50
CA ASN A 83 3.97 -5.10 -2.54
C ASN A 83 4.11 -3.61 -2.28
N TYR A 84 5.19 -3.01 -2.79
CA TYR A 84 5.44 -1.57 -2.61
C TYR A 84 5.73 -0.94 -3.95
N ILE A 85 5.19 0.25 -4.18
CA ILE A 85 5.39 1.06 -5.37
C ILE A 85 6.16 2.30 -4.94
N TYR A 86 7.33 2.45 -5.50
CA TYR A 86 8.24 3.54 -5.17
C TYR A 86 8.10 4.68 -6.18
#